data_633fca5cf4d61a7204eee45c2b40515f
#
_entry.id   633fca5cf4d61a7204eee45c2b40515f
#
_cell.length_a   1.000
_cell.length_b   1.000
_cell.length_c   1.000
_cell.angle_alpha   90.00
_cell.angle_beta   90.00
_cell.angle_gamma   90.00
#
_symmetry.space_group_name_H-M   'P 1'
#
loop_
_entity.id
_entity.type
_entity.pdbx_description
1 polymer ?
#
loop_
_entity_poly.entity_id
_entity_poly.type
_entity_poly.pdbx_seq_one_letter_code
_entity_poly.pdbx_strand_id
1 'polypeptide(L)'
;MSIINDTTLRDGEQTPYVAFNTKEKLKIARLLYEAGADELEVGIPAMGKKEQDDLKEILALNLPIPIMSWNRATMGDLDASLKCGLKAVDLSIPVSDILIDIKFGGDKTRLLKQLEEVILQAKKENLFVCIGGEDSSRANNSFLKEIMTLGAELGANRFRYCDTVGILTPHKTYENIKDLSSSNLLDIEMHTHNDFGMATANAIAGYEAGAYSSNTTVIGIGERAGNASFEQVLMSLRLLGKEININSKALKSLIKTVSSASHRRVDTNLPIVGKNIFSHESGIHVNGMMKSKNAYEPFNPEELGLKRSFPIGKHSGSSTLIYHLKSIGIEPNIQIVQKLLPKIREIVTNRKKVLSTNELKE
;
A
#
# COMPACT_ATOMS: atom_id res chain seq x y z
N MET A 1 9.07 14.40 7.95
CA MET A 1 8.79 14.03 6.55
C MET A 1 8.18 12.64 6.61
N SER A 2 7.08 12.36 5.92
CA SER A 2 6.52 10.99 5.95
C SER A 2 6.94 10.29 4.67
N ILE A 3 7.50 9.10 4.75
CA ILE A 3 8.03 8.34 3.62
C ILE A 3 7.29 7.01 3.44
N ILE A 4 7.30 6.49 2.23
CA ILE A 4 6.72 5.20 1.87
C ILE A 4 7.85 4.22 1.61
N ASN A 5 7.92 3.16 2.41
CA ASN A 5 8.78 2.01 2.19
C ASN A 5 7.96 0.89 1.56
N ASP A 6 8.14 0.62 0.26
CA ASP A 6 7.32 -0.40 -0.39
C ASP A 6 7.93 -1.80 -0.27
N THR A 7 7.12 -2.76 0.14
CA THR A 7 7.49 -4.16 0.36
C THR A 7 6.79 -5.13 -0.60
N THR A 8 6.36 -4.66 -1.78
CA THR A 8 5.73 -5.52 -2.81
C THR A 8 6.62 -6.70 -3.19
N LEU A 9 7.94 -6.48 -3.26
CA LEU A 9 8.92 -7.50 -3.65
C LEU A 9 9.35 -8.42 -2.50
N ARG A 10 8.89 -8.18 -1.27
CA ARG A 10 9.12 -9.07 -0.12
C ARG A 10 7.80 -9.60 0.42
N ASP A 11 7.03 -8.79 1.17
CA ASP A 11 5.76 -9.22 1.77
C ASP A 11 4.66 -9.42 0.70
N GLY A 12 4.64 -8.55 -0.30
CA GLY A 12 3.73 -8.71 -1.43
C GLY A 12 3.93 -10.03 -2.18
N GLU A 13 5.18 -10.48 -2.35
CA GLU A 13 5.49 -11.78 -2.97
C GLU A 13 5.10 -12.97 -2.09
N GLN A 14 4.91 -12.77 -0.76
CA GLN A 14 4.40 -13.80 0.15
C GLN A 14 2.88 -14.06 -0.02
N THR A 15 2.20 -13.33 -0.90
CA THR A 15 0.82 -13.66 -1.28
C THR A 15 0.74 -15.12 -1.77
N PRO A 16 -0.16 -15.96 -1.23
CA PRO A 16 -0.29 -17.33 -1.68
C PRO A 16 -0.44 -17.44 -3.20
N TYR A 17 0.33 -18.34 -3.82
CA TYR A 17 0.39 -18.59 -5.27
C TYR A 17 1.04 -17.47 -6.10
N VAL A 18 1.76 -16.54 -5.49
CA VAL A 18 2.54 -15.50 -6.17
C VAL A 18 4.03 -15.85 -6.09
N ALA A 19 4.72 -15.68 -7.22
CA ALA A 19 6.17 -15.71 -7.30
C ALA A 19 6.58 -14.85 -8.50
N PHE A 20 7.44 -13.87 -8.27
CA PHE A 20 7.95 -13.02 -9.34
C PHE A 20 9.25 -13.56 -9.91
N ASN A 21 9.38 -13.59 -11.24
CA ASN A 21 10.67 -13.86 -11.86
C ASN A 21 11.57 -12.59 -11.81
N THR A 22 12.88 -12.78 -12.05
CA THR A 22 13.86 -11.69 -12.00
C THR A 22 13.46 -10.47 -12.85
N LYS A 23 12.96 -10.69 -14.08
CA LYS A 23 12.55 -9.58 -14.98
C LYS A 23 11.38 -8.79 -14.40
N GLU A 24 10.44 -9.46 -13.76
CA GLU A 24 9.31 -8.83 -13.07
C GLU A 24 9.79 -8.05 -11.86
N LYS A 25 10.66 -8.63 -11.00
CA LYS A 25 11.26 -7.95 -9.85
C LYS A 25 11.97 -6.66 -10.26
N LEU A 26 12.83 -6.71 -11.26
CA LEU A 26 13.54 -5.53 -11.77
C LEU A 26 12.60 -4.44 -12.32
N LYS A 27 11.57 -4.86 -13.04
CA LYS A 27 10.58 -3.93 -13.58
C LYS A 27 9.74 -3.30 -12.48
N ILE A 28 9.30 -4.08 -11.50
CA ILE A 28 8.51 -3.61 -10.34
C ILE A 28 9.34 -2.63 -9.52
N ALA A 29 10.60 -2.96 -9.18
CA ALA A 29 11.48 -2.08 -8.42
C ALA A 29 11.66 -0.71 -9.09
N ARG A 30 11.92 -0.67 -10.40
CA ARG A 30 12.03 0.58 -11.15
C ARG A 30 10.73 1.37 -11.15
N LEU A 31 9.60 0.70 -11.39
CA LEU A 31 8.30 1.37 -11.45
C LEU A 31 7.84 1.88 -10.07
N LEU A 32 8.20 1.20 -8.98
CA LEU A 32 7.96 1.68 -7.62
C LEU A 32 8.67 3.01 -7.35
N TYR A 33 9.97 3.07 -7.67
CA TYR A 33 10.73 4.32 -7.59
C TYR A 33 10.09 5.42 -8.46
N GLU A 34 9.80 5.13 -9.71
CA GLU A 34 9.19 6.10 -10.64
C GLU A 34 7.77 6.54 -10.19
N ALA A 35 7.04 5.69 -9.47
CA ALA A 35 5.71 5.98 -8.95
C ALA A 35 5.71 6.75 -7.62
N GLY A 36 6.87 6.89 -6.98
CA GLY A 36 7.04 7.71 -5.78
C GLY A 36 7.23 6.93 -4.48
N ALA A 37 7.70 5.68 -4.53
CA ALA A 37 8.24 5.01 -3.34
C ALA A 37 9.55 5.67 -2.93
N ASP A 38 9.71 5.91 -1.62
CA ASP A 38 10.92 6.54 -1.05
C ASP A 38 11.98 5.52 -0.66
N GLU A 39 11.56 4.28 -0.32
CA GLU A 39 12.41 3.14 0.05
C GLU A 39 11.80 1.85 -0.50
N LEU A 40 12.62 0.81 -0.70
CA LEU A 40 12.16 -0.52 -1.12
C LEU A 40 12.69 -1.60 -0.19
N GLU A 41 11.80 -2.47 0.28
CA GLU A 41 12.17 -3.75 0.89
C GLU A 41 11.97 -4.86 -0.14
N VAL A 42 13.08 -5.47 -0.59
CA VAL A 42 13.09 -6.18 -1.87
C VAL A 42 13.24 -7.70 -1.78
N GLY A 43 13.32 -8.27 -0.58
CA GLY A 43 13.39 -9.74 -0.45
C GLY A 43 14.05 -10.23 0.83
N ILE A 44 14.29 -11.55 0.89
CA ILE A 44 14.80 -12.29 2.03
C ILE A 44 16.05 -13.07 1.60
N PRO A 45 17.28 -12.52 1.72
CA PRO A 45 18.51 -13.15 1.26
C PRO A 45 18.78 -14.57 1.82
N ALA A 46 18.23 -14.85 3.01
CA ALA A 46 18.33 -16.16 3.65
C ALA A 46 17.57 -17.28 2.91
N MET A 47 16.69 -16.96 1.95
CA MET A 47 16.00 -17.95 1.11
C MET A 47 16.94 -18.70 0.14
N GLY A 48 18.15 -18.20 -0.05
CA GLY A 48 19.19 -18.90 -0.82
C GLY A 48 19.68 -18.16 -2.07
N LYS A 49 20.47 -18.89 -2.87
CA LYS A 49 21.27 -18.32 -3.97
C LYS A 49 20.43 -17.55 -4.99
N LYS A 50 19.29 -18.09 -5.40
CA LYS A 50 18.44 -17.45 -6.42
C LYS A 50 17.94 -16.10 -5.95
N GLU A 51 17.45 -16.01 -4.71
CA GLU A 51 16.99 -14.76 -4.12
C GLU A 51 18.14 -13.74 -4.01
N GLN A 52 19.33 -14.19 -3.55
CA GLN A 52 20.51 -13.34 -3.47
C GLN A 52 20.92 -12.78 -4.84
N ASP A 53 20.80 -13.56 -5.90
CA ASP A 53 21.12 -13.12 -7.25
C ASP A 53 20.10 -12.09 -7.75
N ASP A 54 18.80 -12.30 -7.49
CA ASP A 54 17.75 -11.33 -7.81
C ASP A 54 17.99 -9.98 -7.09
N LEU A 55 18.34 -10.03 -5.80
CA LEU A 55 18.64 -8.81 -5.02
C LEU A 55 19.86 -8.06 -5.58
N LYS A 56 20.90 -8.77 -5.98
CA LYS A 56 22.07 -8.16 -6.63
C LYS A 56 21.71 -7.47 -7.94
N GLU A 57 20.83 -8.08 -8.74
CA GLU A 57 20.35 -7.45 -9.98
C GLU A 57 19.48 -6.21 -9.69
N ILE A 58 18.66 -6.23 -8.62
CA ILE A 58 17.91 -5.04 -8.19
C ILE A 58 18.86 -3.93 -7.74
N LEU A 59 19.89 -4.25 -6.95
CA LEU A 59 20.90 -3.27 -6.54
C LEU A 59 21.66 -2.69 -7.74
N ALA A 60 21.93 -3.50 -8.76
CA ALA A 60 22.58 -3.05 -9.99
C ALA A 60 21.74 -2.06 -10.83
N LEU A 61 20.45 -1.90 -10.54
CA LEU A 61 19.63 -0.83 -11.12
C LEU A 61 20.09 0.58 -10.68
N ASN A 62 20.88 0.68 -9.60
CA ASN A 62 21.37 1.94 -9.02
C ASN A 62 20.25 2.97 -8.80
N LEU A 63 19.10 2.53 -8.27
CA LEU A 63 18.01 3.43 -7.95
C LEU A 63 18.46 4.42 -6.87
N PRO A 64 18.13 5.71 -6.96
CA PRO A 64 18.60 6.74 -6.02
C PRO A 64 17.76 6.77 -4.72
N ILE A 65 17.30 5.62 -4.25
CA ILE A 65 16.54 5.43 -3.01
C ILE A 65 17.12 4.25 -2.22
N PRO A 66 16.96 4.23 -0.88
CA PRO A 66 17.40 3.13 -0.05
C PRO A 66 16.72 1.80 -0.45
N ILE A 67 17.51 0.73 -0.44
CA ILE A 67 17.05 -0.64 -0.68
C ILE A 67 17.43 -1.48 0.52
N MET A 68 16.46 -2.15 1.12
CA MET A 68 16.65 -2.98 2.30
C MET A 68 16.16 -4.42 2.08
N SER A 69 16.61 -5.32 2.93
CA SER A 69 16.13 -6.70 3.04
C SER A 69 15.46 -6.96 4.36
N TRP A 70 14.56 -7.93 4.37
CA TRP A 70 14.01 -8.50 5.58
C TRP A 70 14.87 -9.66 6.07
N ASN A 71 15.12 -9.75 7.38
CA ASN A 71 15.92 -10.76 8.04
C ASN A 71 15.28 -11.16 9.36
N ARG A 72 15.36 -12.41 9.72
CA ARG A 72 15.29 -12.74 11.16
C ARG A 72 16.52 -12.12 11.84
N ALA A 73 16.38 -11.71 13.07
CA ALA A 73 17.52 -11.20 13.83
C ALA A 73 18.51 -12.33 14.20
N THR A 74 19.16 -12.90 13.18
CA THR A 74 20.18 -13.96 13.30
C THR A 74 21.42 -13.59 12.50
N MET A 75 22.60 -14.03 12.97
CA MET A 75 23.86 -13.80 12.26
C MET A 75 23.86 -14.37 10.84
N GLY A 76 23.23 -15.55 10.64
CA GLY A 76 23.17 -16.20 9.33
C GLY A 76 22.38 -15.40 8.30
N ASP A 77 21.25 -14.78 8.71
CA ASP A 77 20.43 -13.95 7.83
C ASP A 77 21.15 -12.63 7.53
N LEU A 78 21.80 -12.02 8.54
CA LEU A 78 22.63 -10.82 8.34
C LEU A 78 23.77 -11.07 7.35
N ASP A 79 24.51 -12.18 7.51
CA ASP A 79 25.59 -12.56 6.59
C ASP A 79 25.09 -12.73 5.14
N ALA A 80 23.90 -13.28 4.97
CA ALA A 80 23.29 -13.41 3.64
C ALA A 80 23.02 -12.04 3.00
N SER A 81 22.55 -11.07 3.79
CA SER A 81 22.32 -9.67 3.34
C SER A 81 23.63 -8.96 3.00
N LEU A 82 24.66 -9.12 3.81
CA LEU A 82 26.00 -8.56 3.57
C LEU A 82 26.61 -9.11 2.26
N LYS A 83 26.45 -10.41 1.99
CA LYS A 83 26.92 -11.05 0.74
C LYS A 83 26.19 -10.52 -0.51
N CYS A 84 25.01 -9.96 -0.35
CA CYS A 84 24.30 -9.29 -1.45
C CYS A 84 24.78 -7.86 -1.69
N GLY A 85 25.49 -7.24 -0.73
CA GLY A 85 25.94 -5.85 -0.79
C GLY A 85 24.91 -4.84 -0.30
N LEU A 86 23.89 -5.29 0.42
CA LEU A 86 22.86 -4.43 1.01
C LEU A 86 23.44 -3.48 2.03
N LYS A 87 22.85 -2.28 2.15
CA LYS A 87 23.25 -1.23 3.10
C LYS A 87 22.20 -0.93 4.16
N ALA A 88 21.02 -1.56 4.04
CA ALA A 88 19.93 -1.45 5.00
C ALA A 88 19.30 -2.83 5.24
N VAL A 89 18.95 -3.11 6.48
CA VAL A 89 18.33 -4.37 6.91
C VAL A 89 17.18 -4.11 7.89
N ASP A 90 16.12 -4.88 7.76
CA ASP A 90 15.13 -5.09 8.81
C ASP A 90 15.51 -6.35 9.59
N LEU A 91 15.64 -6.25 10.91
CA LEU A 91 15.95 -7.35 11.83
C LEU A 91 14.68 -7.71 12.61
N SER A 92 13.92 -8.69 12.16
CA SER A 92 12.65 -9.07 12.74
C SER A 92 12.83 -9.96 13.98
N ILE A 93 12.12 -9.59 15.05
CA ILE A 93 12.00 -10.34 16.30
C ILE A 93 10.55 -10.43 16.74
N PRO A 94 10.12 -11.54 17.38
CA PRO A 94 8.80 -11.60 18.01
C PRO A 94 8.77 -10.68 19.23
N VAL A 95 7.67 -9.91 19.40
CA VAL A 95 7.54 -8.99 20.53
C VAL A 95 6.30 -9.23 21.39
N SER A 96 5.32 -10.03 20.92
CA SER A 96 4.20 -10.48 21.76
C SER A 96 4.58 -11.68 22.62
N ASP A 97 4.02 -11.78 23.82
CA ASP A 97 4.27 -12.92 24.69
C ASP A 97 3.94 -14.26 24.01
N ILE A 98 2.88 -14.30 23.17
CA ILE A 98 2.50 -15.48 22.40
C ILE A 98 3.63 -15.95 21.47
N LEU A 99 4.21 -15.06 20.68
CA LEU A 99 5.25 -15.43 19.72
C LEU A 99 6.61 -15.62 20.40
N ILE A 100 6.88 -14.92 21.49
CA ILE A 100 8.08 -15.14 22.31
C ILE A 100 8.03 -16.53 22.95
N ASP A 101 6.89 -16.94 23.47
CA ASP A 101 6.72 -18.30 24.01
C ASP A 101 6.99 -19.36 22.94
N ILE A 102 6.39 -19.22 21.76
CA ILE A 102 6.55 -20.15 20.63
C ILE A 102 7.98 -20.23 20.12
N LYS A 103 8.66 -19.07 19.93
CA LYS A 103 9.96 -19.01 19.25
C LYS A 103 11.16 -19.07 20.20
N PHE A 104 10.98 -18.64 21.45
CA PHE A 104 12.04 -18.52 22.46
C PHE A 104 11.73 -19.23 23.78
N GLY A 105 10.58 -19.95 23.88
CA GLY A 105 10.17 -20.60 25.14
C GLY A 105 9.91 -19.62 26.26
N GLY A 106 9.47 -18.39 25.96
CA GLY A 106 9.20 -17.32 26.93
C GLY A 106 10.46 -16.55 27.38
N ASP A 107 11.64 -16.90 26.91
CA ASP A 107 12.93 -16.31 27.35
C ASP A 107 13.22 -14.97 26.63
N LYS A 108 12.70 -13.88 27.18
CA LYS A 108 12.95 -12.50 26.73
C LYS A 108 14.41 -12.11 26.81
N THR A 109 15.15 -12.61 27.83
CA THR A 109 16.57 -12.29 27.99
C THR A 109 17.42 -12.84 26.84
N ARG A 110 17.14 -14.10 26.45
CA ARG A 110 17.78 -14.71 25.28
C ARG A 110 17.45 -13.97 23.98
N LEU A 111 16.19 -13.54 23.83
CA LEU A 111 15.75 -12.76 22.66
C LEU A 111 16.52 -11.43 22.58
N LEU A 112 16.57 -10.65 23.65
CA LEU A 112 17.25 -9.36 23.69
C LEU A 112 18.77 -9.51 23.46
N LYS A 113 19.38 -10.53 24.05
CA LYS A 113 20.81 -10.82 23.80
C LYS A 113 21.10 -11.15 22.33
N GLN A 114 20.25 -11.96 21.70
CA GLN A 114 20.39 -12.27 20.27
C GLN A 114 20.24 -11.01 19.41
N LEU A 115 19.26 -10.16 19.71
CA LEU A 115 19.06 -8.89 19.03
C LEU A 115 20.28 -7.98 19.16
N GLU A 116 20.80 -7.83 20.38
CA GLU A 116 22.02 -7.04 20.67
C GLU A 116 23.19 -7.49 19.82
N GLU A 117 23.50 -8.79 19.79
CA GLU A 117 24.61 -9.37 19.03
C GLU A 117 24.50 -9.04 17.53
N VAL A 118 23.29 -9.17 16.96
CA VAL A 118 23.07 -8.92 15.52
C VAL A 118 23.10 -7.43 15.18
N ILE A 119 22.54 -6.55 16.03
CA ILE A 119 22.63 -5.09 15.83
C ILE A 119 24.09 -4.64 15.88
N LEU A 120 24.85 -5.06 16.88
CA LEU A 120 26.27 -4.70 17.00
C LEU A 120 27.07 -5.11 15.76
N GLN A 121 26.82 -6.30 15.20
CA GLN A 121 27.48 -6.72 13.98
C GLN A 121 27.03 -5.90 12.76
N ALA A 122 25.72 -5.64 12.61
CA ALA A 122 25.20 -4.81 11.53
C ALA A 122 25.78 -3.39 11.56
N LYS A 123 25.93 -2.82 12.75
CA LYS A 123 26.52 -1.47 12.92
C LYS A 123 28.03 -1.45 12.66
N LYS A 124 28.79 -2.51 12.93
CA LYS A 124 30.21 -2.64 12.51
C LYS A 124 30.36 -2.59 10.99
N GLU A 125 29.37 -3.12 10.26
CA GLU A 125 29.30 -3.09 8.78
C GLU A 125 28.67 -1.78 8.23
N ASN A 126 28.41 -0.79 9.09
CA ASN A 126 27.80 0.50 8.77
C ASN A 126 26.43 0.37 8.10
N LEU A 127 25.61 -0.62 8.47
CA LEU A 127 24.27 -0.77 7.93
C LEU A 127 23.28 0.20 8.60
N PHE A 128 22.29 0.63 7.84
CA PHE A 128 21.03 1.12 8.39
C PHE A 128 20.27 -0.07 8.98
N VAL A 129 19.84 0.05 10.24
CA VAL A 129 19.16 -1.03 10.98
C VAL A 129 17.76 -0.60 11.35
N CYS A 130 16.78 -1.31 10.82
CA CYS A 130 15.40 -1.31 11.29
C CYS A 130 15.19 -2.53 12.19
N ILE A 131 14.55 -2.36 13.35
CA ILE A 131 14.13 -3.48 14.23
C ILE A 131 12.66 -3.78 13.93
N GLY A 132 12.38 -4.95 13.37
CA GLY A 132 11.02 -5.38 13.08
C GLY A 132 10.36 -6.05 14.28
N GLY A 133 9.41 -5.38 14.93
CA GLY A 133 8.64 -5.92 16.04
C GLY A 133 7.48 -6.78 15.55
N GLU A 134 7.72 -8.08 15.30
CA GLU A 134 6.66 -9.00 14.86
C GLU A 134 5.58 -9.15 15.95
N ASP A 135 4.31 -8.86 15.57
CA ASP A 135 3.14 -8.93 16.43
C ASP A 135 3.09 -7.83 17.51
N SER A 136 3.53 -6.63 17.15
CA SER A 136 3.49 -5.45 18.03
C SER A 136 2.08 -5.10 18.50
N SER A 137 1.05 -5.39 17.70
CA SER A 137 -0.35 -5.10 18.05
C SER A 137 -0.84 -5.86 19.28
N ARG A 138 -0.22 -7.00 19.62
CA ARG A 138 -0.53 -7.80 20.81
C ARG A 138 0.58 -7.75 21.88
N ALA A 139 1.60 -6.97 21.65
CA ALA A 139 2.71 -6.80 22.59
C ALA A 139 2.38 -5.80 23.70
N ASN A 140 3.11 -5.88 24.82
CA ASN A 140 3.07 -4.87 25.84
C ASN A 140 3.91 -3.65 25.43
N ASN A 141 3.34 -2.45 25.45
CA ASN A 141 4.04 -1.21 25.07
C ASN A 141 5.30 -0.96 25.91
N SER A 142 5.34 -1.38 27.17
CA SER A 142 6.56 -1.26 28.00
C SER A 142 7.69 -2.11 27.44
N PHE A 143 7.42 -3.30 26.94
CA PHE A 143 8.41 -4.17 26.32
C PHE A 143 8.85 -3.63 24.96
N LEU A 144 7.93 -3.03 24.17
CA LEU A 144 8.32 -2.34 22.94
C LEU A 144 9.27 -1.18 23.21
N LYS A 145 9.01 -0.38 24.25
CA LYS A 145 9.92 0.71 24.67
C LYS A 145 11.27 0.19 25.16
N GLU A 146 11.32 -0.94 25.85
CA GLU A 146 12.57 -1.61 26.26
C GLU A 146 13.42 -1.99 25.03
N ILE A 147 12.80 -2.62 24.01
CA ILE A 147 13.47 -2.96 22.74
C ILE A 147 13.94 -1.70 22.00
N MET A 148 13.10 -0.67 21.93
CA MET A 148 13.46 0.60 21.29
C MET A 148 14.61 1.30 22.01
N THR A 149 14.67 1.24 23.34
CA THR A 149 15.77 1.78 24.16
C THR A 149 17.06 1.03 23.86
N LEU A 150 17.05 -0.30 23.93
CA LEU A 150 18.19 -1.13 23.58
C LEU A 150 18.67 -0.83 22.15
N GLY A 151 17.74 -0.78 21.20
CA GLY A 151 18.06 -0.47 19.80
C GLY A 151 18.73 0.89 19.64
N ALA A 152 18.21 1.92 20.29
CA ALA A 152 18.79 3.29 20.25
C ALA A 152 20.19 3.33 20.84
N GLU A 153 20.41 2.68 21.99
CA GLU A 153 21.75 2.58 22.63
C GLU A 153 22.77 1.86 21.73
N LEU A 154 22.33 0.87 20.95
CA LEU A 154 23.17 0.14 20.01
C LEU A 154 23.30 0.81 18.63
N GLY A 155 22.62 1.94 18.42
CA GLY A 155 22.67 2.73 17.19
C GLY A 155 21.78 2.23 16.07
N ALA A 156 20.72 1.46 16.34
CA ALA A 156 19.67 1.20 15.38
C ALA A 156 18.98 2.51 14.97
N ASN A 157 18.37 2.51 13.81
CA ASN A 157 17.82 3.73 13.19
C ASN A 157 16.29 3.80 13.29
N ARG A 158 15.59 2.66 13.25
CA ARG A 158 14.13 2.59 13.13
C ARG A 158 13.58 1.41 13.89
N PHE A 159 12.36 1.54 14.39
CA PHE A 159 11.55 0.44 14.91
C PHE A 159 10.31 0.28 14.02
N ARG A 160 10.09 -0.92 13.46
CA ARG A 160 8.90 -1.27 12.70
C ARG A 160 7.85 -1.87 13.62
N TYR A 161 6.74 -1.16 13.75
CA TYR A 161 5.56 -1.60 14.48
C TYR A 161 4.67 -2.46 13.57
N CYS A 162 4.63 -3.78 13.80
CA CYS A 162 3.91 -4.71 12.94
C CYS A 162 2.55 -5.09 13.54
N ASP A 163 1.46 -4.76 12.86
CA ASP A 163 0.13 -5.34 13.08
C ASP A 163 0.02 -6.66 12.30
N THR A 164 0.81 -7.64 12.73
CA THR A 164 1.03 -8.91 12.03
C THR A 164 -0.25 -9.69 11.76
N VAL A 165 -1.24 -9.60 12.63
CA VAL A 165 -2.53 -10.31 12.48
C VAL A 165 -3.68 -9.38 12.07
N GLY A 166 -3.39 -8.11 11.76
CA GLY A 166 -4.33 -7.15 11.18
C GLY A 166 -5.52 -6.79 12.08
N ILE A 167 -5.32 -6.73 13.40
CA ILE A 167 -6.42 -6.56 14.39
C ILE A 167 -6.61 -5.13 14.89
N LEU A 168 -5.71 -4.22 14.55
CA LEU A 168 -5.80 -2.85 15.03
C LEU A 168 -6.94 -2.09 14.36
N THR A 169 -7.52 -1.18 15.12
CA THR A 169 -8.37 -0.10 14.60
C THR A 169 -7.54 1.18 14.45
N PRO A 170 -7.93 2.14 13.58
CA PRO A 170 -7.20 3.40 13.41
C PRO A 170 -7.02 4.18 14.72
N HIS A 171 -8.05 4.21 15.58
CA HIS A 171 -7.96 4.87 16.88
C HIS A 171 -6.92 4.22 17.78
N LYS A 172 -6.92 2.88 17.87
CA LYS A 172 -5.95 2.15 18.69
C LYS A 172 -4.53 2.26 18.13
N THR A 173 -4.39 2.28 16.81
CA THR A 173 -3.12 2.55 16.15
C THR A 173 -2.58 3.93 16.53
N TYR A 174 -3.43 4.98 16.43
CA TYR A 174 -3.04 6.33 16.81
C TYR A 174 -2.57 6.40 18.27
N GLU A 175 -3.32 5.82 19.22
CA GLU A 175 -2.95 5.80 20.64
C GLU A 175 -1.58 5.13 20.87
N ASN A 176 -1.39 3.92 20.33
CA ASN A 176 -0.17 3.15 20.51
C ASN A 176 1.05 3.87 19.91
N ILE A 177 0.91 4.34 18.66
CA ILE A 177 2.02 5.01 17.98
C ILE A 177 2.33 6.36 18.60
N LYS A 178 1.32 7.11 19.06
CA LYS A 178 1.52 8.37 19.79
C LYS A 178 2.30 8.16 21.09
N ASP A 179 2.00 7.09 21.82
CA ASP A 179 2.73 6.72 23.05
C ASP A 179 4.19 6.34 22.75
N LEU A 180 4.43 5.55 21.71
CA LEU A 180 5.80 5.13 21.32
C LEU A 180 6.61 6.30 20.73
N SER A 181 6.01 7.08 19.82
CA SER A 181 6.68 8.21 19.16
C SER A 181 7.08 9.32 20.14
N SER A 182 6.33 9.49 21.24
CA SER A 182 6.65 10.47 22.29
C SER A 182 7.97 10.20 23.01
N SER A 183 8.49 8.96 22.93
CA SER A 183 9.77 8.60 23.53
C SER A 183 10.99 9.16 22.78
N ASN A 184 10.83 9.51 21.50
CA ASN A 184 11.90 9.97 20.60
C ASN A 184 13.16 9.06 20.57
N LEU A 185 12.97 7.76 20.82
CA LEU A 185 14.07 6.79 20.85
C LEU A 185 14.53 6.41 19.44
N LEU A 186 13.58 6.00 18.59
CA LEU A 186 13.80 5.59 17.21
C LEU A 186 12.68 6.12 16.33
N ASP A 187 12.96 6.31 15.04
CA ASP A 187 11.90 6.51 14.05
C ASP A 187 10.96 5.31 14.02
N ILE A 188 9.66 5.55 13.88
CA ILE A 188 8.66 4.47 13.82
C ILE A 188 8.24 4.23 12.37
N GLU A 189 8.24 2.97 11.96
CA GLU A 189 7.66 2.50 10.70
C GLU A 189 6.43 1.66 10.98
N MET A 190 5.34 1.91 10.25
CA MET A 190 4.14 1.09 10.29
C MET A 190 4.24 -0.09 9.33
N HIS A 191 3.81 -1.26 9.78
CA HIS A 191 3.58 -2.41 8.91
C HIS A 191 2.23 -3.04 9.28
N THR A 192 1.24 -2.90 8.39
CA THR A 192 -0.15 -3.19 8.72
C THR A 192 -0.78 -4.17 7.75
N HIS A 193 -1.38 -5.25 8.29
CA HIS A 193 -2.15 -6.22 7.52
C HIS A 193 -3.64 -5.88 7.46
N ASN A 194 -4.33 -6.40 6.45
CA ASN A 194 -5.66 -5.96 6.03
C ASN A 194 -6.80 -6.92 6.39
N ASP A 195 -6.61 -7.77 7.41
CA ASP A 195 -7.55 -8.84 7.76
C ASP A 195 -8.97 -8.33 8.09
N PHE A 196 -9.09 -7.13 8.64
CA PHE A 196 -10.36 -6.43 8.87
C PHE A 196 -10.60 -5.25 7.92
N GLY A 197 -9.86 -5.14 6.82
CA GLY A 197 -10.04 -4.05 5.85
C GLY A 197 -9.51 -2.68 6.32
N MET A 198 -8.65 -2.63 7.34
CA MET A 198 -8.21 -1.37 7.95
C MET A 198 -6.74 -1.05 7.77
N ALA A 199 -5.98 -1.84 7.01
CA ALA A 199 -4.53 -1.65 6.88
C ALA A 199 -4.14 -0.24 6.43
N THR A 200 -4.73 0.26 5.33
CA THR A 200 -4.46 1.62 4.84
C THR A 200 -4.85 2.69 5.88
N ALA A 201 -6.01 2.54 6.53
CA ALA A 201 -6.46 3.48 7.55
C ALA A 201 -5.55 3.46 8.78
N ASN A 202 -5.05 2.27 9.18
CA ASN A 202 -4.07 2.14 10.26
C ASN A 202 -2.71 2.76 9.90
N ALA A 203 -2.23 2.59 8.66
CA ALA A 203 -1.02 3.26 8.18
C ALA A 203 -1.15 4.79 8.29
N ILE A 204 -2.28 5.35 7.86
CA ILE A 204 -2.55 6.80 7.94
C ILE A 204 -2.64 7.26 9.40
N ALA A 205 -3.36 6.53 10.27
CA ALA A 205 -3.42 6.85 11.70
C ALA A 205 -2.03 6.82 12.37
N GLY A 206 -1.15 5.91 11.92
CA GLY A 206 0.25 5.87 12.35
C GLY A 206 1.01 7.15 11.97
N TYR A 207 0.88 7.63 10.73
CA TYR A 207 1.50 8.89 10.30
C TYR A 207 0.97 10.10 11.09
N GLU A 208 -0.34 10.17 11.34
CA GLU A 208 -0.95 11.24 12.15
C GLU A 208 -0.46 11.20 13.60
N ALA A 209 -0.11 10.01 14.11
CA ALA A 209 0.43 9.81 15.45
C ALA A 209 1.95 10.03 15.57
N GLY A 210 2.66 10.26 14.47
CA GLY A 210 4.08 10.55 14.45
C GLY A 210 4.97 9.45 13.88
N ALA A 211 4.40 8.41 13.23
CA ALA A 211 5.22 7.47 12.48
C ALA A 211 5.97 8.19 11.33
N TYR A 212 7.22 7.83 11.12
CA TYR A 212 8.09 8.36 10.07
C TYR A 212 7.78 7.72 8.71
N SER A 213 7.55 6.41 8.68
CA SER A 213 7.33 5.64 7.47
C SER A 213 6.21 4.60 7.62
N SER A 214 5.78 4.05 6.50
CA SER A 214 4.90 2.87 6.46
C SER A 214 5.29 1.94 5.34
N ASN A 215 5.24 0.64 5.63
CA ASN A 215 5.27 -0.38 4.59
C ASN A 215 3.96 -0.37 3.81
N THR A 216 4.10 -0.56 2.49
CA THR A 216 2.97 -0.69 1.57
C THR A 216 3.24 -1.79 0.57
N THR A 217 2.18 -2.25 -0.10
CA THR A 217 2.31 -3.09 -1.28
C THR A 217 1.37 -2.61 -2.38
N VAL A 218 1.78 -2.77 -3.62
CA VAL A 218 0.95 -2.39 -4.78
C VAL A 218 -0.34 -3.20 -4.79
N ILE A 219 -1.49 -2.52 -4.93
CA ILE A 219 -2.84 -3.10 -4.81
C ILE A 219 -3.09 -3.89 -3.51
N GLY A 220 -2.28 -3.65 -2.50
CA GLY A 220 -2.41 -4.26 -1.18
C GLY A 220 -2.15 -5.77 -1.15
N ILE A 221 -1.36 -6.34 -2.07
CA ILE A 221 -1.03 -7.77 -2.04
C ILE A 221 -0.21 -8.14 -0.80
N GLY A 222 -0.27 -9.40 -0.38
CA GLY A 222 0.43 -9.92 0.79
C GLY A 222 -0.22 -11.17 1.34
N GLU A 223 0.27 -11.65 2.46
CA GLU A 223 -0.33 -12.79 3.15
C GLU A 223 -1.79 -12.50 3.56
N ARG A 224 -2.62 -13.53 3.58
CA ARG A 224 -4.03 -13.51 3.98
C ARG A 224 -4.84 -12.48 3.19
N ALA A 225 -5.26 -11.36 3.82
CA ALA A 225 -6.01 -10.26 3.19
C ALA A 225 -5.11 -9.15 2.63
N GLY A 226 -3.78 -9.29 2.75
CA GLY A 226 -2.80 -8.35 2.22
C GLY A 226 -2.36 -7.26 3.19
N ASN A 227 -1.81 -6.19 2.65
CA ASN A 227 -1.18 -5.07 3.35
C ASN A 227 -1.89 -3.74 3.09
N ALA A 228 -1.37 -2.66 3.69
CA ALA A 228 -1.72 -1.30 3.26
C ALA A 228 -1.36 -1.10 1.78
N SER A 229 -2.32 -0.59 1.00
CA SER A 229 -2.15 -0.42 -0.43
C SER A 229 -1.29 0.81 -0.75
N PHE A 230 -0.23 0.64 -1.56
CA PHE A 230 0.70 1.69 -1.97
C PHE A 230 -0.05 2.91 -2.54
N GLU A 231 -0.89 2.72 -3.54
CA GLU A 231 -1.62 3.79 -4.21
C GLU A 231 -2.62 4.49 -3.28
N GLN A 232 -3.19 3.77 -2.32
CA GLN A 232 -4.12 4.36 -1.36
C GLN A 232 -3.38 5.19 -0.30
N VAL A 233 -2.25 4.70 0.24
CA VAL A 233 -1.41 5.45 1.18
C VAL A 233 -0.84 6.69 0.49
N LEU A 234 -0.29 6.56 -0.72
CA LEU A 234 0.25 7.66 -1.52
C LEU A 234 -0.78 8.79 -1.68
N MET A 235 -2.00 8.47 -2.09
CA MET A 235 -3.06 9.45 -2.29
C MET A 235 -3.59 10.01 -0.98
N SER A 236 -3.64 9.23 0.08
CA SER A 236 -4.07 9.70 1.41
C SER A 236 -3.06 10.67 2.01
N LEU A 237 -1.76 10.44 1.87
CA LEU A 237 -0.72 11.38 2.31
C LEU A 237 -0.83 12.72 1.57
N ARG A 238 -1.13 12.69 0.27
CA ARG A 238 -1.40 13.91 -0.49
C ARG A 238 -2.64 14.65 0.03
N LEU A 239 -3.71 13.93 0.37
CA LEU A 239 -4.91 14.53 0.98
C LEU A 239 -4.58 15.21 2.32
N LEU A 240 -3.63 14.67 3.08
CA LEU A 240 -3.10 15.26 4.32
C LEU A 240 -2.14 16.44 4.09
N GLY A 241 -2.00 16.91 2.85
CA GLY A 241 -1.19 18.07 2.52
C GLY A 241 0.30 17.78 2.34
N LYS A 242 0.70 16.53 2.16
CA LYS A 242 2.07 16.19 1.80
C LYS A 242 2.32 16.52 0.33
N GLU A 243 3.43 17.18 0.03
CA GLU A 243 3.86 17.39 -1.34
C GLU A 243 4.36 16.07 -1.93
N ILE A 244 3.52 15.46 -2.77
CA ILE A 244 3.82 14.20 -3.45
C ILE A 244 3.69 14.41 -4.94
N ASN A 245 4.79 14.19 -5.66
CA ASN A 245 4.78 14.22 -7.12
C ASN A 245 4.38 12.84 -7.66
N ILE A 246 3.14 12.72 -8.13
CA ILE A 246 2.61 11.46 -8.64
C ILE A 246 2.90 11.33 -10.12
N ASN A 247 3.74 10.36 -10.48
CA ASN A 247 3.90 9.95 -11.87
C ASN A 247 2.79 8.96 -12.26
N SER A 248 1.69 9.48 -12.78
CA SER A 248 0.51 8.68 -13.14
C SER A 248 0.78 7.58 -14.18
N LYS A 249 1.73 7.81 -15.09
CA LYS A 249 2.11 6.80 -16.09
C LYS A 249 2.85 5.63 -15.45
N ALA A 250 3.80 5.95 -14.55
CA ALA A 250 4.53 4.93 -13.79
C ALA A 250 3.59 4.14 -12.87
N LEU A 251 2.72 4.83 -12.11
CA LEU A 251 1.73 4.20 -11.24
C LEU A 251 0.81 3.24 -12.00
N LYS A 252 0.27 3.67 -13.14
CA LYS A 252 -0.58 2.81 -13.98
C LYS A 252 0.18 1.60 -14.52
N SER A 253 1.43 1.78 -14.93
CA SER A 253 2.29 0.70 -15.42
C SER A 253 2.65 -0.26 -14.31
N LEU A 254 2.93 0.23 -13.11
CA LEU A 254 3.21 -0.52 -11.90
C LEU A 254 2.04 -1.45 -11.55
N ILE A 255 0.83 -0.88 -11.38
CA ILE A 255 -0.38 -1.62 -11.06
C ILE A 255 -0.64 -2.72 -12.10
N LYS A 256 -0.54 -2.39 -13.39
CA LYS A 256 -0.70 -3.39 -14.47
C LYS A 256 0.35 -4.49 -14.37
N THR A 257 1.61 -4.14 -14.08
CA THR A 257 2.70 -5.10 -13.99
C THR A 257 2.50 -6.05 -12.81
N VAL A 258 2.23 -5.51 -11.61
CA VAL A 258 2.01 -6.31 -10.40
C VAL A 258 0.74 -7.16 -10.54
N SER A 259 -0.37 -6.60 -11.03
CA SER A 259 -1.60 -7.36 -11.29
C SER A 259 -1.39 -8.53 -12.24
N SER A 260 -0.62 -8.33 -13.31
CA SER A 260 -0.28 -9.41 -14.26
C SER A 260 0.64 -10.46 -13.65
N ALA A 261 1.72 -10.03 -12.97
CA ALA A 261 2.73 -10.92 -12.42
C ALA A 261 2.21 -11.74 -11.23
N SER A 262 1.34 -11.15 -10.41
CA SER A 262 0.72 -11.81 -9.26
C SER A 262 -0.55 -12.60 -9.61
N HIS A 263 -1.04 -12.52 -10.85
CA HIS A 263 -2.36 -13.02 -11.27
C HIS A 263 -3.52 -12.49 -10.40
N ARG A 264 -3.36 -11.33 -9.74
CA ARG A 264 -4.39 -10.66 -8.95
C ARG A 264 -5.07 -9.60 -9.78
N ARG A 265 -6.37 -9.74 -10.02
CA ARG A 265 -7.14 -8.74 -10.77
C ARG A 265 -7.36 -7.49 -9.93
N VAL A 266 -7.20 -6.33 -10.54
CA VAL A 266 -7.65 -5.07 -9.95
C VAL A 266 -9.16 -5.04 -9.96
N ASP A 267 -9.78 -4.95 -8.79
CA ASP A 267 -11.24 -4.78 -8.70
C ASP A 267 -11.66 -3.47 -9.37
N THR A 268 -12.81 -3.51 -10.05
CA THR A 268 -13.33 -2.33 -10.75
C THR A 268 -13.67 -1.17 -9.81
N ASN A 269 -13.93 -1.47 -8.55
CA ASN A 269 -14.26 -0.50 -7.50
C ASN A 269 -13.11 -0.33 -6.48
N LEU A 270 -11.91 -0.87 -6.77
CA LEU A 270 -10.76 -0.68 -5.89
C LEU A 270 -10.50 0.82 -5.71
N PRO A 271 -10.41 1.34 -4.49
CA PRO A 271 -10.13 2.76 -4.26
C PRO A 271 -8.89 3.24 -5.03
N ILE A 272 -8.92 4.46 -5.50
CA ILE A 272 -7.86 5.18 -6.22
C ILE A 272 -7.66 4.70 -7.68
N VAL A 273 -7.69 3.41 -7.98
CA VAL A 273 -7.22 2.86 -9.27
C VAL A 273 -8.24 2.01 -10.00
N GLY A 274 -9.36 1.69 -9.38
CA GLY A 274 -10.45 0.92 -9.98
C GLY A 274 -11.08 1.64 -11.16
N LYS A 275 -11.49 0.89 -12.18
CA LYS A 275 -12.05 1.44 -13.43
C LYS A 275 -13.31 2.28 -13.21
N ASN A 276 -14.12 1.95 -12.18
CA ASN A 276 -15.43 2.55 -11.95
C ASN A 276 -15.45 3.69 -10.93
N ILE A 277 -14.32 4.00 -10.27
CA ILE A 277 -14.30 4.97 -9.15
C ILE A 277 -14.67 6.41 -9.57
N PHE A 278 -14.57 6.72 -10.87
CA PHE A 278 -15.02 7.98 -11.48
C PHE A 278 -16.20 7.79 -12.43
N SER A 279 -17.02 6.76 -12.16
CA SER A 279 -18.25 6.52 -12.90
C SER A 279 -19.45 7.00 -12.08
N HIS A 280 -20.20 7.97 -12.61
CA HIS A 280 -21.34 8.57 -11.93
C HIS A 280 -22.63 8.24 -12.68
N GLU A 281 -23.52 7.43 -12.08
CA GLU A 281 -24.80 7.06 -12.68
C GLU A 281 -25.97 7.90 -12.14
N SER A 282 -25.89 8.33 -10.87
CA SER A 282 -26.96 9.13 -10.24
C SER A 282 -27.18 10.45 -10.98
N GLY A 283 -28.42 10.71 -11.39
CA GLY A 283 -28.78 11.94 -12.11
C GLY A 283 -28.44 13.23 -11.35
N ILE A 284 -28.50 13.21 -10.01
CA ILE A 284 -28.11 14.34 -9.16
C ILE A 284 -26.60 14.57 -9.26
N HIS A 285 -25.80 13.51 -9.15
CA HIS A 285 -24.35 13.61 -9.25
C HIS A 285 -23.93 14.09 -10.63
N VAL A 286 -24.46 13.50 -11.70
CA VAL A 286 -24.16 13.93 -13.08
C VAL A 286 -24.52 15.39 -13.31
N ASN A 287 -25.68 15.86 -12.83
CA ASN A 287 -26.06 17.26 -12.93
C ASN A 287 -25.10 18.20 -12.18
N GLY A 288 -24.66 17.80 -10.99
CA GLY A 288 -23.63 18.53 -10.22
C GLY A 288 -22.29 18.59 -10.96
N MET A 289 -21.82 17.43 -11.47
CA MET A 289 -20.58 17.32 -12.23
C MET A 289 -20.56 18.14 -13.53
N MET A 290 -21.72 18.29 -14.18
CA MET A 290 -21.88 19.19 -15.34
C MET A 290 -21.67 20.66 -14.99
N LYS A 291 -21.97 21.05 -13.76
CA LYS A 291 -21.82 22.43 -13.25
C LYS A 291 -20.41 22.67 -12.68
N SER A 292 -19.87 21.68 -11.98
CA SER A 292 -18.54 21.74 -11.39
C SER A 292 -17.93 20.33 -11.33
N LYS A 293 -16.75 20.17 -11.90
CA LYS A 293 -15.99 18.88 -11.87
C LYS A 293 -15.61 18.47 -10.44
N ASN A 294 -15.55 19.40 -9.51
CA ASN A 294 -15.18 19.13 -8.10
C ASN A 294 -16.37 18.80 -7.22
N ALA A 295 -17.61 18.71 -7.77
CA ALA A 295 -18.82 18.55 -6.97
C ALA A 295 -18.90 17.19 -6.26
N TYR A 296 -18.38 16.12 -6.88
CA TYR A 296 -18.51 14.76 -6.40
C TYR A 296 -17.23 13.90 -6.61
N GLU A 297 -16.08 14.54 -6.80
CA GLU A 297 -14.79 13.87 -6.95
C GLU A 297 -13.80 14.41 -5.93
N PRO A 298 -13.08 13.54 -5.21
CA PRO A 298 -12.08 13.96 -4.20
C PRO A 298 -10.80 14.51 -4.84
N PHE A 299 -10.53 14.16 -6.10
CA PHE A 299 -9.41 14.64 -6.91
C PHE A 299 -9.72 14.45 -8.40
N ASN A 300 -8.95 15.11 -9.28
CA ASN A 300 -9.16 14.99 -10.71
C ASN A 300 -8.67 13.62 -11.24
N PRO A 301 -9.53 12.80 -11.87
CA PRO A 301 -9.13 11.50 -12.42
C PRO A 301 -7.96 11.55 -13.41
N GLU A 302 -7.82 12.67 -14.14
CA GLU A 302 -6.73 12.87 -15.11
C GLU A 302 -5.35 12.85 -14.46
N GLU A 303 -5.26 13.17 -13.15
CA GLU A 303 -4.02 13.12 -12.37
C GLU A 303 -3.48 11.69 -12.25
N LEU A 304 -4.36 10.69 -12.31
CA LEU A 304 -4.01 9.27 -12.32
C LEU A 304 -4.14 8.63 -13.71
N GLY A 305 -4.37 9.43 -14.76
CA GLY A 305 -4.60 8.95 -16.12
C GLY A 305 -5.92 8.18 -16.27
N LEU A 306 -6.88 8.40 -15.36
CA LEU A 306 -8.24 7.85 -15.41
C LEU A 306 -9.19 8.81 -16.11
N LYS A 307 -10.40 8.34 -16.42
CA LYS A 307 -11.43 9.13 -17.12
C LYS A 307 -12.76 9.06 -16.38
N ARG A 308 -13.48 10.18 -16.34
CA ARG A 308 -14.89 10.21 -15.93
C ARG A 308 -15.76 9.45 -16.92
N SER A 309 -16.80 8.82 -16.39
CA SER A 309 -17.85 8.25 -17.22
C SER A 309 -19.22 8.46 -16.57
N PHE A 310 -20.24 8.58 -17.44
CA PHE A 310 -21.62 8.74 -17.02
C PHE A 310 -22.46 7.62 -17.62
N PRO A 311 -22.45 6.40 -17.02
CA PRO A 311 -23.23 5.27 -17.54
C PRO A 311 -24.72 5.59 -17.64
N ILE A 312 -25.39 5.08 -18.70
CA ILE A 312 -26.84 5.22 -18.87
C ILE A 312 -27.50 4.01 -18.21
N GLY A 313 -27.86 4.18 -16.94
CA GLY A 313 -28.38 3.11 -16.10
C GLY A 313 -29.73 3.45 -15.43
N LYS A 314 -30.11 2.62 -14.49
CA LYS A 314 -31.39 2.73 -13.77
C LYS A 314 -31.54 4.07 -13.03
N HIS A 315 -30.44 4.61 -12.49
CA HIS A 315 -30.44 5.83 -11.69
C HIS A 315 -30.11 7.09 -12.50
N SER A 316 -29.96 6.96 -13.82
CA SER A 316 -29.72 8.09 -14.70
C SER A 316 -30.88 9.10 -14.68
N GLY A 317 -30.50 10.36 -14.73
CA GLY A 317 -31.42 11.49 -14.86
C GLY A 317 -31.38 12.14 -16.25
N SER A 318 -32.16 13.21 -16.42
CA SER A 318 -32.20 13.96 -17.69
C SER A 318 -30.82 14.47 -18.09
N SER A 319 -29.99 14.90 -17.14
CA SER A 319 -28.65 15.41 -17.41
C SER A 319 -27.77 14.38 -18.09
N THR A 320 -27.83 13.10 -17.68
CA THR A 320 -27.07 12.00 -18.29
C THR A 320 -27.49 11.81 -19.75
N LEU A 321 -28.80 11.78 -20.04
CA LEU A 321 -29.29 11.60 -21.40
C LEU A 321 -28.97 12.81 -22.29
N ILE A 322 -29.10 14.03 -21.76
CA ILE A 322 -28.73 15.26 -22.46
C ILE A 322 -27.25 15.23 -22.84
N TYR A 323 -26.38 14.83 -21.93
CA TYR A 323 -24.95 14.69 -22.20
C TYR A 323 -24.67 13.73 -23.35
N HIS A 324 -25.24 12.53 -23.32
CA HIS A 324 -25.03 11.54 -24.36
C HIS A 324 -25.64 11.93 -25.71
N LEU A 325 -26.85 12.50 -25.73
CA LEU A 325 -27.49 12.99 -26.96
C LEU A 325 -26.62 14.07 -27.62
N LYS A 326 -26.17 15.05 -26.86
CA LYS A 326 -25.25 16.09 -27.37
C LYS A 326 -23.93 15.51 -27.88
N SER A 327 -23.38 14.50 -27.22
CA SER A 327 -22.12 13.86 -27.67
C SER A 327 -22.21 13.16 -29.01
N ILE A 328 -23.41 12.86 -29.47
CA ILE A 328 -23.72 12.23 -30.79
C ILE A 328 -24.38 13.21 -31.75
N GLY A 329 -24.37 14.52 -31.46
CA GLY A 329 -24.89 15.57 -32.34
C GLY A 329 -26.44 15.70 -32.38
N ILE A 330 -27.14 15.13 -31.39
CA ILE A 330 -28.61 15.25 -31.27
C ILE A 330 -28.91 16.37 -30.27
N GLU A 331 -29.66 17.38 -30.68
CA GLU A 331 -30.14 18.42 -29.77
C GLU A 331 -31.28 17.87 -28.90
N PRO A 332 -31.11 17.87 -27.54
CA PRO A 332 -32.04 17.19 -26.66
C PRO A 332 -33.31 18.02 -26.43
N ASN A 333 -34.49 17.42 -26.66
CA ASN A 333 -35.78 17.95 -26.21
C ASN A 333 -36.07 17.41 -24.81
N ILE A 334 -36.23 18.30 -23.82
CA ILE A 334 -36.42 17.91 -22.41
C ILE A 334 -37.66 17.06 -22.18
N GLN A 335 -38.74 17.31 -22.90
CA GLN A 335 -40.01 16.54 -22.80
C GLN A 335 -39.82 15.11 -23.30
N ILE A 336 -39.06 14.93 -24.40
CA ILE A 336 -38.73 13.62 -24.95
C ILE A 336 -37.78 12.89 -23.97
N VAL A 337 -36.75 13.55 -23.47
CA VAL A 337 -35.82 12.98 -22.50
C VAL A 337 -36.56 12.47 -21.25
N GLN A 338 -37.52 13.24 -20.73
CA GLN A 338 -38.32 12.84 -19.57
C GLN A 338 -39.19 11.59 -19.86
N LYS A 339 -39.75 11.46 -21.07
CA LYS A 339 -40.50 10.29 -21.47
C LYS A 339 -39.66 9.05 -21.71
N LEU A 340 -38.38 9.21 -22.10
CA LEU A 340 -37.46 8.10 -22.31
C LEU A 340 -36.95 7.48 -21.00
N LEU A 341 -36.82 8.27 -19.94
CA LEU A 341 -36.27 7.80 -18.68
C LEU A 341 -36.94 6.55 -18.09
N PRO A 342 -38.30 6.45 -18.03
CA PRO A 342 -38.95 5.24 -17.55
C PRO A 342 -38.64 4.01 -18.40
N LYS A 343 -38.64 4.14 -19.74
CA LYS A 343 -38.31 3.07 -20.67
C LYS A 343 -36.87 2.58 -20.50
N ILE A 344 -35.91 3.51 -20.40
CA ILE A 344 -34.49 3.19 -20.16
C ILE A 344 -34.35 2.40 -18.87
N ARG A 345 -34.99 2.84 -17.78
CA ARG A 345 -34.97 2.16 -16.48
C ARG A 345 -35.50 0.71 -16.57
N GLU A 346 -36.57 0.49 -17.30
CA GLU A 346 -37.10 -0.84 -17.55
C GLU A 346 -36.10 -1.71 -18.32
N ILE A 347 -35.58 -1.21 -19.45
CA ILE A 347 -34.61 -1.93 -20.29
C ILE A 347 -33.38 -2.34 -19.51
N VAL A 348 -32.72 -1.39 -18.81
CA VAL A 348 -31.50 -1.68 -18.08
C VAL A 348 -31.72 -2.59 -16.86
N THR A 349 -32.93 -2.50 -16.23
CA THR A 349 -33.30 -3.38 -15.13
C THR A 349 -33.44 -4.82 -15.61
N ASN A 350 -34.10 -5.02 -16.75
CA ASN A 350 -34.34 -6.35 -17.34
C ASN A 350 -33.03 -6.95 -17.89
N ARG A 351 -32.23 -6.14 -18.56
CA ARG A 351 -30.93 -6.56 -19.15
C ARG A 351 -29.79 -6.73 -18.14
N LYS A 352 -29.91 -6.15 -16.94
CA LYS A 352 -28.81 -6.05 -15.96
C LYS A 352 -27.53 -5.41 -16.54
N LYS A 353 -27.69 -4.50 -17.49
CA LYS A 353 -26.59 -3.85 -18.23
C LYS A 353 -27.01 -2.42 -18.61
N VAL A 354 -26.07 -1.48 -18.47
CA VAL A 354 -26.23 -0.09 -18.92
C VAL A 354 -26.39 0.00 -20.43
N LEU A 355 -27.08 1.04 -20.93
CA LEU A 355 -27.13 1.32 -22.34
C LEU A 355 -25.84 2.02 -22.81
N SER A 356 -25.44 1.70 -24.01
CA SER A 356 -24.41 2.47 -24.72
C SER A 356 -25.03 3.73 -25.35
N THR A 357 -24.19 4.71 -25.66
CA THR A 357 -24.61 5.94 -26.35
C THR A 357 -25.27 5.64 -27.71
N ASN A 358 -24.82 4.59 -28.40
CA ASN A 358 -25.40 4.20 -29.71
C ASN A 358 -26.78 3.63 -29.56
N GLU A 359 -27.09 2.89 -28.51
CA GLU A 359 -28.44 2.34 -28.23
C GLU A 359 -29.48 3.44 -27.90
N LEU A 360 -29.03 4.69 -27.62
CA LEU A 360 -29.95 5.82 -27.48
C LEU A 360 -30.51 6.33 -28.85
N LYS A 361 -29.92 5.93 -29.97
CA LYS A 361 -30.38 6.33 -31.32
C LYS A 361 -31.52 5.46 -31.80
N GLU A 362 -31.64 4.25 -31.25
CA GLU A 362 -32.69 3.26 -31.55
C GLU A 362 -33.91 3.46 -30.65
#